data_3375de09d3b2f6528abaa3ba8bc3bb93
#
_entry.id   3375de09d3b2f6528abaa3ba8bc3bb93
#
_cell.length_a   1.000
_cell.length_b   1.000
_cell.length_c   1.000
_cell.angle_alpha   90.00
_cell.angle_beta   90.00
_cell.angle_gamma   90.00
#
_symmetry.space_group_name_H-M   'P 1'
#
loop_
_entity.id
_entity.type
_entity.pdbx_description
1 polymer ?
#
loop_
_entity_poly.entity_id
_entity_poly.type
_entity_poly.pdbx_seq_one_letter_code
_entity_poly.pdbx_strand_id
1 'polypeptide(L)'
;MLILRFTGVDVDAYAGVAVALLILWGGIGILRDTKNAILGSRPSEETVRDIRNVVRQYPDALGMHDLLVHNYGPGHVVASLHIEVDGRADVFTSHDMIDRIERQLRLEYGIEATVHMDPIAVNDPTADRLHALVLDAARELDGRRRIHDFRIVPGATHTNLIFDLEVPFEVRMSDTDLRENLFRLVRSRDPSLYTVVTIDRE
;
A
#
# COMPACT_ATOMS: atom_id res chain seq x y z
N MET A 1 -4.95 -38.69 42.71
CA MET A 1 -5.21 -39.66 43.81
C MET A 1 -4.45 -40.98 43.71
N LEU A 2 -4.29 -41.59 42.53
CA LEU A 2 -3.54 -42.86 42.36
C LEU A 2 -2.02 -42.69 42.60
N ILE A 3 -1.40 -41.59 42.06
CA ILE A 3 0.04 -41.30 42.20
C ILE A 3 0.40 -41.03 43.65
N LEU A 4 -0.39 -40.23 44.34
CA LEU A 4 -0.20 -39.92 45.77
C LEU A 4 -0.14 -41.17 46.63
N ARG A 5 -0.96 -42.18 46.29
CA ARG A 5 -1.02 -43.46 47.02
C ARG A 5 0.23 -44.34 46.86
N PHE A 6 0.94 -44.22 45.72
CA PHE A 6 2.13 -44.99 45.44
C PHE A 6 3.44 -44.27 45.68
N THR A 7 3.48 -42.92 45.58
CA THR A 7 4.69 -42.15 45.66
C THR A 7 4.75 -41.18 46.85
N GLY A 8 3.61 -40.93 47.53
CA GLY A 8 3.51 -39.95 48.61
C GLY A 8 3.58 -38.47 48.15
N VAL A 9 3.62 -38.28 46.84
CA VAL A 9 3.70 -36.91 46.26
C VAL A 9 2.35 -36.50 45.66
N ASP A 10 1.83 -35.34 46.09
CA ASP A 10 0.62 -34.76 45.50
C ASP A 10 0.97 -34.04 44.19
N VAL A 11 0.68 -34.68 43.07
CA VAL A 11 0.92 -34.15 41.74
C VAL A 11 -0.33 -33.47 41.12
N ASP A 12 -1.46 -33.54 41.80
CA ASP A 12 -2.74 -33.10 41.24
C ASP A 12 -2.72 -31.59 40.96
N ALA A 13 -2.12 -30.82 41.85
CA ALA A 13 -1.95 -29.37 41.67
C ALA A 13 -1.03 -29.04 40.47
N TYR A 14 0.07 -29.75 40.31
CA TYR A 14 0.99 -29.57 39.20
C TYR A 14 0.37 -29.97 37.85
N ALA A 15 -0.35 -31.10 37.84
CA ALA A 15 -1.08 -31.54 36.67
C ALA A 15 -2.18 -30.56 36.27
N GLY A 16 -2.89 -30.00 37.26
CA GLY A 16 -3.89 -28.97 37.05
C GLY A 16 -3.29 -27.70 36.40
N VAL A 17 -2.13 -27.22 36.88
CA VAL A 17 -1.42 -26.08 36.29
C VAL A 17 -0.98 -26.39 34.85
N ALA A 18 -0.44 -27.59 34.61
CA ALA A 18 -0.01 -27.98 33.27
C ALA A 18 -1.17 -27.99 32.26
N VAL A 19 -2.32 -28.54 32.67
CA VAL A 19 -3.54 -28.56 31.83
C VAL A 19 -4.05 -27.14 31.61
N ALA A 20 -4.08 -26.27 32.63
CA ALA A 20 -4.49 -24.88 32.52
C ALA A 20 -3.58 -24.09 31.53
N LEU A 21 -2.27 -24.32 31.56
CA LEU A 21 -1.33 -23.71 30.62
C LEU A 21 -1.55 -24.19 29.17
N LEU A 22 -1.85 -25.48 28.96
CA LEU A 22 -2.20 -26.03 27.64
C LEU A 22 -3.48 -25.42 27.09
N ILE A 23 -4.52 -25.28 27.93
CA ILE A 23 -5.79 -24.63 27.54
C ILE A 23 -5.56 -23.16 27.20
N LEU A 24 -4.78 -22.45 28.02
CA LEU A 24 -4.46 -21.04 27.80
C LEU A 24 -3.70 -20.86 26.47
N TRP A 25 -2.72 -21.72 26.19
CA TRP A 25 -1.96 -21.70 24.93
C TRP A 25 -2.87 -21.95 23.72
N GLY A 26 -3.74 -22.96 23.79
CA GLY A 26 -4.74 -23.23 22.74
C GLY A 26 -5.69 -22.04 22.54
N GLY A 27 -6.17 -21.44 23.63
CA GLY A 27 -7.03 -20.26 23.59
C GLY A 27 -6.37 -19.04 22.93
N ILE A 28 -5.07 -18.79 23.20
CA ILE A 28 -4.31 -17.72 22.54
C ILE A 28 -4.16 -18.03 21.04
N GLY A 29 -3.96 -19.28 20.66
CA GLY A 29 -3.93 -19.70 19.25
C GLY A 29 -5.23 -19.34 18.53
N ILE A 30 -6.36 -19.76 19.08
CA ILE A 30 -7.70 -19.46 18.53
C ILE A 30 -7.93 -17.95 18.40
N LEU A 31 -7.57 -17.17 19.43
CA LEU A 31 -7.68 -15.70 19.37
C LEU A 31 -6.85 -15.07 18.24
N ARG A 32 -5.63 -15.56 18.02
CA ARG A 32 -4.77 -15.08 16.92
C ARG A 32 -5.38 -15.43 15.55
N ASP A 33 -5.86 -16.64 15.38
CA ASP A 33 -6.46 -17.09 14.12
C ASP A 33 -7.75 -16.30 13.83
N THR A 34 -8.59 -16.11 14.84
CA THR A 34 -9.81 -15.30 14.73
C THR A 34 -9.51 -13.85 14.38
N LYS A 35 -8.50 -13.26 15.05
CA LYS A 35 -8.05 -11.89 14.72
C LYS A 35 -7.61 -11.79 13.26
N ASN A 36 -6.81 -12.74 12.77
CA ASN A 36 -6.33 -12.74 11.39
C ASN A 36 -7.46 -12.95 10.38
N ALA A 37 -8.47 -13.76 10.72
CA ALA A 37 -9.64 -13.96 9.87
C ALA A 37 -10.51 -12.69 9.76
N ILE A 38 -10.60 -11.88 10.83
CA ILE A 38 -11.40 -10.64 10.85
C ILE A 38 -10.65 -9.46 10.20
N LEU A 39 -9.36 -9.29 10.54
CA LEU A 39 -8.56 -8.14 10.09
C LEU A 39 -7.84 -8.38 8.75
N GLY A 40 -7.88 -9.60 8.24
CA GLY A 40 -7.02 -10.05 7.15
C GLY A 40 -5.59 -10.37 7.64
N SER A 41 -4.96 -11.31 7.01
CA SER A 41 -3.55 -11.63 7.22
C SER A 41 -2.69 -10.91 6.16
N ARG A 42 -1.42 -10.69 6.51
CA ARG A 42 -0.45 -10.13 5.55
C ARG A 42 -0.40 -11.04 4.30
N PRO A 43 -0.45 -10.45 3.09
CA PRO A 43 -0.36 -11.25 1.87
C PRO A 43 0.99 -11.97 1.78
N SER A 44 1.01 -13.12 1.12
CA SER A 44 2.26 -13.79 0.80
C SER A 44 3.03 -12.97 -0.27
N GLU A 45 4.36 -13.05 -0.23
CA GLU A 45 5.19 -12.45 -1.28
C GLU A 45 4.87 -13.03 -2.68
N GLU A 46 4.41 -14.28 -2.72
CA GLU A 46 3.96 -14.94 -3.93
C GLU A 46 2.73 -14.25 -4.51
N THR A 47 1.70 -13.98 -3.70
CA THR A 47 0.49 -13.28 -4.13
C THR A 47 0.81 -11.89 -4.71
N VAL A 48 1.68 -11.14 -4.03
CA VAL A 48 2.12 -9.81 -4.51
C VAL A 48 2.87 -9.91 -5.83
N ARG A 49 3.75 -10.90 -5.97
CA ARG A 49 4.50 -11.16 -7.19
C ARG A 49 3.59 -11.55 -8.36
N ASP A 50 2.58 -12.38 -8.11
CA ASP A 50 1.65 -12.84 -9.14
C ASP A 50 0.82 -11.68 -9.67
N ILE A 51 0.30 -10.81 -8.79
CA ILE A 51 -0.40 -9.58 -9.20
C ILE A 51 0.51 -8.72 -10.10
N ARG A 52 1.75 -8.48 -9.69
CA ARG A 52 2.72 -7.72 -10.49
C ARG A 52 3.01 -8.35 -11.84
N ASN A 53 3.12 -9.68 -11.87
CA ASN A 53 3.41 -10.40 -13.11
C ASN A 53 2.24 -10.33 -14.10
N VAL A 54 1.00 -10.37 -13.62
CA VAL A 54 -0.19 -10.18 -14.46
C VAL A 54 -0.20 -8.77 -15.04
N VAL A 55 -0.07 -7.73 -14.21
CA VAL A 55 -0.07 -6.33 -14.67
C VAL A 55 1.03 -6.08 -15.73
N ARG A 56 2.23 -6.62 -15.53
CA ARG A 56 3.36 -6.47 -16.47
C ARG A 56 3.13 -7.09 -17.85
N GLN A 57 2.14 -7.96 -18.01
CA GLN A 57 1.81 -8.54 -19.33
C GLN A 57 1.08 -7.54 -20.23
N TYR A 58 0.59 -6.44 -19.67
CA TYR A 58 -0.17 -5.41 -20.37
C TYR A 58 0.72 -4.17 -20.61
N PRO A 59 1.19 -3.94 -21.83
CA PRO A 59 2.11 -2.84 -22.15
C PRO A 59 1.55 -1.44 -21.87
N ASP A 60 0.21 -1.30 -21.92
CA ASP A 60 -0.48 -0.03 -21.68
C ASP A 60 -0.70 0.24 -20.18
N ALA A 61 -0.37 -0.71 -19.30
CA ALA A 61 -0.26 -0.52 -17.86
C ALA A 61 1.14 0.06 -17.56
N LEU A 62 1.25 1.37 -17.47
CA LEU A 62 2.51 2.10 -17.39
C LEU A 62 3.17 1.98 -16.01
N GLY A 63 2.37 1.88 -14.96
CA GLY A 63 2.80 1.72 -13.58
C GLY A 63 1.74 1.03 -12.72
N MET A 64 2.16 0.53 -11.55
CA MET A 64 1.26 -0.04 -10.54
C MET A 64 1.73 0.39 -9.16
N HIS A 65 0.82 0.95 -8.36
CA HIS A 65 1.09 1.42 -6.99
C HIS A 65 -0.12 1.19 -6.07
N ASP A 66 -0.01 1.55 -4.80
CA ASP A 66 -1.06 1.45 -3.78
C ASP A 66 -1.72 0.06 -3.69
N LEU A 67 -0.89 -1.00 -3.83
CA LEU A 67 -1.38 -2.37 -3.75
C LEU A 67 -1.73 -2.73 -2.30
N LEU A 68 -3.03 -2.90 -2.05
CA LEU A 68 -3.57 -3.46 -0.82
C LEU A 68 -4.09 -4.87 -1.09
N VAL A 69 -3.69 -5.84 -0.27
CA VAL A 69 -4.17 -7.23 -0.38
C VAL A 69 -4.66 -7.70 0.98
N HIS A 70 -5.89 -8.18 1.02
CA HIS A 70 -6.50 -8.79 2.20
C HIS A 70 -6.75 -10.27 1.96
N ASN A 71 -6.20 -11.11 2.80
CA ASN A 71 -6.41 -12.54 2.75
C ASN A 71 -7.35 -12.96 3.89
N TYR A 72 -8.57 -13.34 3.54
CA TYR A 72 -9.61 -13.80 4.47
C TYR A 72 -9.70 -15.34 4.56
N GLY A 73 -8.74 -16.03 4.00
CA GLY A 73 -8.67 -17.49 4.00
C GLY A 73 -8.69 -18.11 2.59
N PRO A 74 -8.72 -19.44 2.49
CA PRO A 74 -8.66 -20.12 1.20
C PRO A 74 -9.77 -19.68 0.25
N GLY A 75 -9.39 -19.19 -0.94
CA GLY A 75 -10.32 -18.74 -1.96
C GLY A 75 -10.97 -17.36 -1.70
N HIS A 76 -10.52 -16.62 -0.69
CA HIS A 76 -11.03 -15.29 -0.35
C HIS A 76 -9.90 -14.25 -0.25
N VAL A 77 -9.20 -14.05 -1.34
CA VAL A 77 -8.19 -12.99 -1.48
C VAL A 77 -8.81 -11.83 -2.23
N VAL A 78 -8.78 -10.66 -1.61
CA VAL A 78 -9.27 -9.40 -2.19
C VAL A 78 -8.10 -8.46 -2.35
N ALA A 79 -7.98 -7.82 -3.52
CA ALA A 79 -6.94 -6.84 -3.78
C ALA A 79 -7.53 -5.52 -4.27
N SER A 80 -6.91 -4.43 -3.90
CA SER A 80 -7.15 -3.11 -4.47
C SER A 80 -5.80 -2.55 -4.91
N LEU A 81 -5.73 -2.00 -6.11
CA LEU A 81 -4.50 -1.43 -6.65
C LEU A 81 -4.82 -0.30 -7.63
N HIS A 82 -3.81 0.52 -7.88
CA HIS A 82 -3.87 1.58 -8.88
C HIS A 82 -3.00 1.20 -10.07
N ILE A 83 -3.49 1.46 -11.29
CA ILE A 83 -2.74 1.27 -12.53
C ILE A 83 -2.70 2.57 -13.31
N GLU A 84 -1.48 3.02 -13.59
CA GLU A 84 -1.21 4.19 -14.40
C GLU A 84 -1.44 3.87 -15.88
N VAL A 85 -2.17 4.75 -16.56
CA VAL A 85 -2.46 4.67 -18.01
C VAL A 85 -2.15 6.01 -18.69
N ASP A 86 -1.93 6.01 -19.99
CA ASP A 86 -1.78 7.27 -20.72
C ASP A 86 -3.12 8.05 -20.71
N GLY A 87 -3.13 9.23 -20.10
CA GLY A 87 -4.31 10.10 -20.04
C GLY A 87 -4.83 10.59 -21.39
N ARG A 88 -4.09 10.35 -22.48
CA ARG A 88 -4.50 10.62 -23.86
C ARG A 88 -5.12 9.41 -24.56
N ALA A 89 -4.99 8.22 -23.96
CA ALA A 89 -5.59 7.00 -24.50
C ALA A 89 -7.11 7.07 -24.44
N ASP A 90 -7.77 6.30 -25.31
CA ASP A 90 -9.21 6.16 -25.26
C ASP A 90 -9.63 5.47 -23.96
N VAL A 91 -10.56 6.10 -23.23
CA VAL A 91 -11.01 5.61 -21.92
C VAL A 91 -11.61 4.21 -21.98
N PHE A 92 -12.33 3.87 -23.06
CA PHE A 92 -12.91 2.55 -23.21
C PHE A 92 -11.84 1.48 -23.44
N THR A 93 -10.80 1.80 -24.20
CA THR A 93 -9.65 0.90 -24.43
C THR A 93 -8.89 0.67 -23.13
N SER A 94 -8.61 1.72 -22.37
CA SER A 94 -7.95 1.60 -21.07
C SER A 94 -8.80 0.80 -20.08
N HIS A 95 -10.09 1.04 -20.02
CA HIS A 95 -11.01 0.29 -19.17
C HIS A 95 -11.10 -1.20 -19.55
N ASP A 96 -11.16 -1.53 -20.84
CA ASP A 96 -11.15 -2.94 -21.30
C ASP A 96 -9.85 -3.66 -20.90
N MET A 97 -8.71 -2.97 -20.90
CA MET A 97 -7.46 -3.51 -20.37
C MET A 97 -7.58 -3.82 -18.87
N ILE A 98 -8.10 -2.89 -18.09
CA ILE A 98 -8.32 -3.07 -16.64
C ILE A 98 -9.23 -4.27 -16.38
N ASP A 99 -10.37 -4.37 -17.08
CA ASP A 99 -11.29 -5.51 -16.96
C ASP A 99 -10.62 -6.85 -17.26
N ARG A 100 -9.68 -6.86 -18.21
CA ARG A 100 -8.91 -8.07 -18.54
C ARG A 100 -7.95 -8.44 -17.41
N ILE A 101 -7.27 -7.47 -16.81
CA ILE A 101 -6.39 -7.69 -15.65
C ILE A 101 -7.18 -8.26 -14.48
N GLU A 102 -8.30 -7.64 -14.11
CA GLU A 102 -9.18 -8.12 -13.03
C GLU A 102 -9.69 -9.53 -13.28
N ARG A 103 -10.13 -9.79 -14.52
CA ARG A 103 -10.60 -11.13 -14.91
C ARG A 103 -9.49 -12.18 -14.86
N GLN A 104 -8.28 -11.85 -15.31
CA GLN A 104 -7.15 -12.76 -15.27
C GLN A 104 -6.75 -13.09 -13.83
N LEU A 105 -6.67 -12.08 -12.95
CA LEU A 105 -6.39 -12.28 -11.51
C LEU A 105 -7.42 -13.19 -10.86
N ARG A 106 -8.70 -13.03 -11.21
CA ARG A 106 -9.78 -13.87 -10.69
C ARG A 106 -9.69 -15.30 -11.20
N LEU A 107 -9.51 -15.51 -12.50
CA LEU A 107 -9.57 -16.84 -13.12
C LEU A 107 -8.31 -17.68 -12.87
N GLU A 108 -7.13 -17.06 -12.88
CA GLU A 108 -5.86 -17.80 -12.77
C GLU A 108 -5.38 -17.91 -11.32
N TYR A 109 -5.68 -16.91 -10.48
CA TYR A 109 -5.13 -16.82 -9.12
C TYR A 109 -6.20 -16.80 -8.02
N GLY A 110 -7.49 -16.73 -8.36
CA GLY A 110 -8.58 -16.65 -7.38
C GLY A 110 -8.56 -15.34 -6.58
N ILE A 111 -8.00 -14.27 -7.14
CA ILE A 111 -7.89 -12.95 -6.51
C ILE A 111 -9.02 -12.05 -7.04
N GLU A 112 -9.91 -11.60 -6.15
CA GLU A 112 -10.91 -10.60 -6.46
C GLU A 112 -10.26 -9.22 -6.39
N ALA A 113 -9.85 -8.69 -7.55
CA ALA A 113 -9.18 -7.40 -7.64
C ALA A 113 -10.16 -6.30 -8.03
N THR A 114 -9.95 -5.10 -7.45
CA THR A 114 -10.54 -3.84 -7.90
C THR A 114 -9.41 -2.91 -8.29
N VAL A 115 -9.40 -2.46 -9.54
CA VAL A 115 -8.34 -1.62 -10.07
C VAL A 115 -8.84 -0.19 -10.28
N HIS A 116 -8.18 0.76 -9.63
CA HIS A 116 -8.35 2.17 -9.93
C HIS A 116 -7.45 2.56 -11.10
N MET A 117 -8.04 3.19 -12.10
CA MET A 117 -7.31 3.67 -13.27
C MET A 117 -6.83 5.10 -13.04
N ASP A 118 -5.51 5.31 -13.08
CA ASP A 118 -4.87 6.62 -12.91
C ASP A 118 -4.33 7.15 -14.24
N PRO A 119 -5.03 8.10 -14.88
CA PRO A 119 -4.52 8.73 -16.10
C PRO A 119 -3.31 9.63 -15.78
N ILE A 120 -2.17 9.34 -16.41
CA ILE A 120 -0.95 10.16 -16.29
C ILE A 120 -0.61 10.86 -17.60
N ALA A 121 0.09 11.99 -17.50
CA ALA A 121 0.60 12.71 -18.66
C ALA A 121 1.93 12.10 -19.12
N VAL A 122 1.91 11.27 -20.16
CA VAL A 122 3.09 10.62 -20.72
C VAL A 122 3.80 11.56 -21.70
N ASN A 123 5.13 11.68 -21.60
CA ASN A 123 5.97 12.52 -22.46
C ASN A 123 5.45 13.99 -22.54
N ASP A 124 5.06 14.54 -21.41
CA ASP A 124 4.59 15.92 -21.33
C ASP A 124 5.71 16.82 -20.77
N PRO A 125 6.25 17.75 -21.58
CA PRO A 125 7.26 18.71 -21.11
C PRO A 125 6.81 19.54 -19.89
N THR A 126 5.49 19.70 -19.71
CA THR A 126 4.92 20.37 -18.53
C THR A 126 5.11 19.51 -17.29
N ALA A 127 4.87 18.21 -17.39
CA ALA A 127 5.10 17.26 -16.29
C ALA A 127 6.58 17.27 -15.86
N ASP A 128 7.50 17.20 -16.81
CA ASP A 128 8.95 17.24 -16.55
C ASP A 128 9.37 18.54 -15.85
N ARG A 129 8.86 19.69 -16.33
CA ARG A 129 9.11 21.00 -15.73
C ARG A 129 8.55 21.10 -14.32
N LEU A 130 7.33 20.61 -14.09
CA LEU A 130 6.69 20.66 -12.79
C LEU A 130 7.34 19.68 -11.80
N HIS A 131 7.76 18.51 -12.25
CA HIS A 131 8.56 17.59 -11.44
C HIS A 131 9.87 18.22 -11.00
N ALA A 132 10.61 18.86 -11.91
CA ALA A 132 11.84 19.59 -11.56
C ALA A 132 11.58 20.70 -10.54
N LEU A 133 10.48 21.46 -10.70
CA LEU A 133 10.08 22.53 -9.77
C LEU A 133 9.82 21.99 -8.36
N VAL A 134 9.10 20.88 -8.26
CA VAL A 134 8.79 20.23 -6.96
C VAL A 134 10.05 19.64 -6.33
N LEU A 135 10.90 18.99 -7.12
CA LEU A 135 12.17 18.45 -6.65
C LEU A 135 13.09 19.52 -6.07
N ASP A 136 13.16 20.70 -6.73
CA ASP A 136 13.93 21.82 -6.23
C ASP A 136 13.32 22.41 -4.94
N ALA A 137 11.98 22.49 -4.85
CA ALA A 137 11.31 22.91 -3.63
C ALA A 137 11.57 21.94 -2.46
N ALA A 138 11.53 20.64 -2.74
CA ALA A 138 11.82 19.61 -1.73
C ALA A 138 13.27 19.65 -1.26
N ARG A 139 14.23 19.93 -2.15
CA ARG A 139 15.66 20.11 -1.82
C ARG A 139 15.91 21.32 -0.91
N GLU A 140 15.17 22.40 -1.07
CA GLU A 140 15.27 23.56 -0.20
C GLU A 140 14.89 23.26 1.26
N LEU A 141 14.02 22.27 1.49
CA LEU A 141 13.60 21.89 2.84
C LEU A 141 14.67 21.11 3.61
N ASP A 142 15.47 20.25 2.93
CA ASP A 142 16.46 19.41 3.63
C ASP A 142 17.54 18.75 2.74
N GLY A 143 17.79 19.25 1.55
CA GLY A 143 18.96 18.91 0.72
C GLY A 143 19.02 17.51 0.09
N ARG A 144 18.22 16.53 0.53
CA ARG A 144 18.34 15.11 0.12
C ARG A 144 16.98 14.42 -0.02
N ARG A 145 16.05 15.01 -0.75
CA ARG A 145 14.74 14.37 -0.87
C ARG A 145 14.55 13.72 -2.21
N ARG A 146 14.00 12.51 -2.20
CA ARG A 146 13.54 11.81 -3.38
C ARG A 146 12.04 11.95 -3.49
N ILE A 147 11.58 12.02 -4.71
CA ILE A 147 10.18 12.08 -5.07
C ILE A 147 9.88 10.86 -5.92
N HIS A 148 8.82 10.13 -5.57
CA HIS A 148 8.31 9.00 -6.32
C HIS A 148 6.88 9.26 -6.76
N ASP A 149 6.40 8.48 -7.71
CA ASP A 149 5.02 8.45 -8.19
C ASP A 149 4.45 9.83 -8.54
N PHE A 150 5.31 10.70 -9.13
CA PHE A 150 4.94 12.06 -9.48
C PHE A 150 3.91 12.09 -10.62
N ARG A 151 2.76 12.69 -10.33
CA ARG A 151 1.64 12.84 -11.27
C ARG A 151 1.12 14.26 -11.26
N ILE A 152 0.67 14.72 -12.42
CA ILE A 152 -0.04 16.00 -12.55
C ILE A 152 -1.51 15.73 -12.91
N VAL A 153 -2.41 16.38 -12.19
CA VAL A 153 -3.85 16.34 -12.48
C VAL A 153 -4.33 17.74 -12.75
N PRO A 154 -4.40 18.15 -14.04
CA PRO A 154 -4.87 19.48 -14.41
C PRO A 154 -6.36 19.64 -14.05
N GLY A 155 -6.68 20.71 -13.35
CA GLY A 155 -8.05 21.12 -13.06
C GLY A 155 -8.40 22.46 -13.73
N ALA A 156 -9.67 22.84 -13.67
CA ALA A 156 -10.16 24.09 -14.30
C ALA A 156 -9.57 25.36 -13.65
N THR A 157 -9.22 25.31 -12.36
CA THR A 157 -8.75 26.47 -11.60
C THR A 157 -7.32 26.32 -11.07
N HIS A 158 -6.85 25.08 -10.95
CA HIS A 158 -5.52 24.76 -10.40
C HIS A 158 -5.07 23.39 -10.91
N THR A 159 -3.79 23.11 -10.76
CA THR A 159 -3.22 21.80 -11.09
C THR A 159 -2.75 21.14 -9.80
N ASN A 160 -3.21 19.90 -9.56
CA ASN A 160 -2.70 19.10 -8.46
C ASN A 160 -1.42 18.40 -8.88
N LEU A 161 -0.41 18.50 -8.03
CA LEU A 161 0.84 17.75 -8.09
C LEU A 161 0.79 16.67 -7.02
N ILE A 162 0.63 15.43 -7.44
CA ILE A 162 0.49 14.26 -6.56
C ILE A 162 1.81 13.51 -6.59
N PHE A 163 2.37 13.21 -5.44
CA PHE A 163 3.64 12.49 -5.33
C PHE A 163 3.92 12.01 -3.92
N ASP A 164 4.82 11.06 -3.82
CA ASP A 164 5.35 10.55 -2.56
C ASP A 164 6.72 11.18 -2.30
N LEU A 165 6.94 11.61 -1.06
CA LEU A 165 8.17 12.24 -0.60
C LEU A 165 8.88 11.33 0.39
N GLU A 166 10.03 10.77 0.00
CA GLU A 166 10.90 10.03 0.92
C GLU A 166 11.54 10.98 1.94
N VAL A 167 11.39 10.62 3.21
CA VAL A 167 11.91 11.41 4.33
C VAL A 167 12.68 10.50 5.29
N PRO A 168 13.99 10.72 5.50
CA PRO A 168 14.76 9.94 6.46
C PRO A 168 14.18 10.06 7.89
N PHE A 169 14.24 8.97 8.67
CA PHE A 169 13.74 8.95 10.05
C PHE A 169 14.42 9.98 10.98
N GLU A 170 15.63 10.42 10.65
CA GLU A 170 16.38 11.43 11.41
C GLU A 170 15.78 12.82 11.31
N VAL A 171 14.94 13.08 10.31
CA VAL A 171 14.28 14.36 10.12
C VAL A 171 13.21 14.56 11.18
N ARG A 172 13.43 15.52 12.08
CA ARG A 172 12.55 15.80 13.23
C ARG A 172 11.31 16.61 12.90
N MET A 173 11.21 17.15 11.67
CA MET A 173 10.04 17.89 11.22
C MET A 173 8.83 16.95 11.14
N SER A 174 7.67 17.41 11.61
CA SER A 174 6.44 16.61 11.50
C SER A 174 5.98 16.49 10.05
N ASP A 175 5.22 15.43 9.70
CA ASP A 175 4.68 15.24 8.37
C ASP A 175 3.75 16.39 7.96
N THR A 176 3.03 16.96 8.92
CA THR A 176 2.17 18.13 8.69
C THR A 176 2.99 19.35 8.31
N ASP A 177 4.06 19.63 9.07
CA ASP A 177 4.93 20.78 8.77
C ASP A 177 5.64 20.61 7.43
N LEU A 178 6.04 19.37 7.09
CA LEU A 178 6.65 19.04 5.80
C LEU A 178 5.70 19.36 4.64
N ARG A 179 4.45 18.88 4.73
CA ARG A 179 3.42 19.16 3.71
C ARG A 179 3.14 20.65 3.58
N GLU A 180 2.98 21.37 4.68
CA GLU A 180 2.70 22.81 4.66
C GLU A 180 3.86 23.63 4.11
N ASN A 181 5.09 23.30 4.48
CA ASN A 181 6.28 24.01 3.98
C ASN A 181 6.45 23.78 2.48
N LEU A 182 6.30 22.53 2.02
CA LEU A 182 6.41 22.19 0.61
C LEU A 182 5.29 22.86 -0.21
N PHE A 183 4.07 22.84 0.28
CA PHE A 183 2.94 23.52 -0.32
C PHE A 183 3.21 25.03 -0.48
N ARG A 184 3.72 25.70 0.57
CA ARG A 184 4.07 27.13 0.51
C ARG A 184 5.18 27.41 -0.50
N LEU A 185 6.22 26.60 -0.54
CA LEU A 185 7.33 26.75 -1.49
C LEU A 185 6.88 26.56 -2.93
N VAL A 186 6.11 25.54 -3.23
CA VAL A 186 5.58 25.30 -4.57
C VAL A 186 4.66 26.45 -5.01
N ARG A 187 3.74 26.89 -4.16
CA ARG A 187 2.83 28.01 -4.46
C ARG A 187 3.51 29.37 -4.56
N SER A 188 4.64 29.57 -3.90
CA SER A 188 5.42 30.80 -4.08
C SER A 188 6.02 30.91 -5.49
N ARG A 189 6.25 29.77 -6.15
CA ARG A 189 6.77 29.69 -7.53
C ARG A 189 5.66 29.76 -8.57
N ASP A 190 4.52 29.12 -8.29
CA ASP A 190 3.33 29.16 -9.13
C ASP A 190 2.06 28.98 -8.27
N PRO A 191 1.27 30.08 -8.09
CA PRO A 191 0.06 30.06 -7.25
C PRO A 191 -1.04 29.10 -7.74
N SER A 192 -0.99 28.64 -9.00
CA SER A 192 -1.95 27.72 -9.57
C SER A 192 -1.66 26.24 -9.19
N LEU A 193 -0.51 25.96 -8.57
CA LEU A 193 -0.11 24.59 -8.21
C LEU A 193 -0.50 24.26 -6.77
N TYR A 194 -1.03 23.05 -6.60
CA TYR A 194 -1.40 22.45 -5.31
C TYR A 194 -0.68 21.13 -5.14
N THR A 195 -0.08 20.89 -3.98
CA THR A 195 0.62 19.65 -3.68
C THR A 195 -0.26 18.71 -2.86
N VAL A 196 -0.38 17.48 -3.31
CA VAL A 196 -0.98 16.34 -2.59
C VAL A 196 0.16 15.36 -2.33
N VAL A 197 0.64 15.31 -1.08
CA VAL A 197 1.90 14.63 -0.74
C VAL A 197 1.66 13.53 0.28
N THR A 198 2.09 12.32 -0.06
CA THR A 198 2.31 11.23 0.89
C THR A 198 3.73 11.34 1.45
N ILE A 199 3.92 11.17 2.75
CA ILE A 199 5.23 11.17 3.38
C ILE A 199 5.61 9.73 3.70
N ASP A 200 6.67 9.26 3.05
CA ASP A 200 7.26 7.95 3.30
C ASP A 200 8.53 8.10 4.13
N ARG A 201 8.51 7.56 5.35
CA ARG A 201 9.66 7.60 6.24
C ARG A 201 10.48 6.33 6.11
N GLU A 202 11.77 6.51 5.76
CA GLU A 202 12.76 5.44 5.57
C GLU A 202 13.95 5.56 6.52
#